data_e1acc02e9144761678aaa6ac57bff839
#
_entry.id   e1acc02e9144761678aaa6ac57bff839
#
_cell.length_a   1.000
_cell.length_b   1.000
_cell.length_c   1.000
_cell.angle_alpha   90.00
_cell.angle_beta   90.00
_cell.angle_gamma   90.00
#
_symmetry.space_group_name_H-M   'P 1'
#
loop_
_entity.id
_entity.type
_entity.pdbx_description
1 polymer ?
#
loop_
_entity_poly.entity_id
_entity_poly.type
_entity_poly.pdbx_seq_one_letter_code
_entity_poly.pdbx_strand_id
1 'polypeptide(L)'
;NEEALPLVQKILANEKIKPYAAAFAEQLLGRIYWDTEKDLEAVEETSKAIALDALPNNAHFALMYQLAQMQVQAEKYDDALVTLDRFEKETGKTDAEQWALRGNIYYRLDRFQDAIDTMKKALAASNEPKENWNQILMASLFELDQYDEAATIVKAQLAKHPADLKLIKQLATIYINGDKYPQAIEV
;
A
#
# COMPACT_ATOMS: atom_id res chain seq x y z
N ASN A 1 -1.98 -9.40 -25.21
CA ASN A 1 -2.97 -9.61 -24.13
C ASN A 1 -4.41 -9.59 -24.64
N GLU A 2 -4.78 -8.72 -25.60
CA GLU A 2 -6.14 -8.66 -26.15
C GLU A 2 -6.58 -9.94 -26.88
N GLU A 3 -5.65 -10.64 -27.53
CA GLU A 3 -5.94 -11.92 -28.21
C GLU A 3 -6.28 -13.05 -27.23
N ALA A 4 -5.81 -12.99 -26.00
CA ALA A 4 -6.09 -13.98 -24.97
C ALA A 4 -7.50 -13.80 -24.34
N LEU A 5 -8.05 -12.59 -24.35
CA LEU A 5 -9.31 -12.27 -23.72
C LEU A 5 -10.48 -13.18 -24.15
N PRO A 6 -10.78 -13.36 -25.48
CA PRO A 6 -11.88 -14.20 -25.92
C PRO A 6 -11.65 -15.69 -25.58
N LEU A 7 -10.41 -16.14 -25.47
CA LEU A 7 -10.09 -17.51 -25.10
C LEU A 7 -10.39 -17.75 -23.61
N VAL A 8 -10.00 -16.83 -22.73
CA VAL A 8 -10.28 -16.93 -21.30
C VAL A 8 -11.78 -16.87 -21.03
N GLN A 9 -12.49 -15.96 -21.67
CA GLN A 9 -13.94 -15.86 -21.56
C GLN A 9 -14.65 -17.16 -22.03
N LYS A 10 -14.16 -17.79 -23.09
CA LYS A 10 -14.69 -19.08 -23.56
C LYS A 10 -14.44 -20.21 -22.55
N ILE A 11 -13.31 -20.19 -21.83
CA ILE A 11 -13.01 -21.14 -20.77
C ILE A 11 -14.01 -20.95 -19.63
N LEU A 12 -14.24 -19.72 -19.19
CA LEU A 12 -15.18 -19.38 -18.11
C LEU A 12 -16.64 -19.68 -18.47
N ALA A 13 -17.01 -19.62 -19.72
CA ALA A 13 -18.36 -19.98 -20.21
C ALA A 13 -18.67 -21.49 -20.15
N ASN A 14 -17.68 -22.31 -19.81
CA ASN A 14 -17.89 -23.76 -19.68
C ASN A 14 -18.52 -24.11 -18.33
N GLU A 15 -19.80 -24.46 -18.30
CA GLU A 15 -20.53 -24.83 -17.07
C GLU A 15 -19.91 -26.00 -16.27
N LYS A 16 -19.04 -26.81 -16.91
CA LYS A 16 -18.34 -27.95 -16.27
C LYS A 16 -16.91 -27.60 -15.85
N ILE A 17 -16.54 -26.35 -15.83
CA ILE A 17 -15.21 -25.93 -15.42
C ILE A 17 -14.96 -26.30 -13.96
N LYS A 18 -13.79 -26.87 -13.67
CA LYS A 18 -13.40 -27.18 -12.29
C LYS A 18 -13.05 -25.90 -11.52
N PRO A 19 -13.32 -25.84 -10.20
CA PRO A 19 -13.07 -24.63 -9.39
C PRO A 19 -11.66 -24.05 -9.54
N TYR A 20 -10.63 -24.88 -9.52
CA TYR A 20 -9.25 -24.43 -9.74
C TYR A 20 -9.05 -23.78 -11.13
N ALA A 21 -9.58 -24.40 -12.17
CA ALA A 21 -9.45 -23.86 -13.53
C ALA A 21 -10.25 -22.56 -13.69
N ALA A 22 -11.40 -22.45 -13.02
CA ALA A 22 -12.17 -21.21 -12.98
C ALA A 22 -11.39 -20.12 -12.26
N ALA A 23 -10.87 -20.37 -11.05
CA ALA A 23 -10.09 -19.41 -10.29
C ALA A 23 -8.84 -18.93 -11.07
N PHE A 24 -8.14 -19.85 -11.74
CA PHE A 24 -7.00 -19.50 -12.58
C PHE A 24 -7.39 -18.67 -13.79
N ALA A 25 -8.52 -18.98 -14.44
CA ALA A 25 -9.02 -18.21 -15.59
C ALA A 25 -9.47 -16.80 -15.16
N GLU A 26 -10.17 -16.65 -14.02
CA GLU A 26 -10.53 -15.36 -13.45
C GLU A 26 -9.28 -14.52 -13.08
N GLN A 27 -8.27 -15.14 -12.45
CA GLN A 27 -7.00 -14.48 -12.18
C GLN A 27 -6.34 -13.97 -13.48
N LEU A 28 -6.34 -14.78 -14.54
CA LEU A 28 -5.77 -14.38 -15.83
C LEU A 28 -6.57 -13.25 -16.47
N LEU A 29 -7.89 -13.29 -16.36
CA LEU A 29 -8.78 -12.24 -16.87
C LEU A 29 -8.55 -10.92 -16.12
N GLY A 30 -8.47 -10.97 -14.79
CA GLY A 30 -8.12 -9.82 -13.97
C GLY A 30 -6.78 -9.19 -14.36
N ARG A 31 -5.78 -10.04 -14.64
CA ARG A 31 -4.48 -9.55 -15.13
C ARG A 31 -4.55 -8.91 -16.51
N ILE A 32 -5.32 -9.49 -17.46
CA ILE A 32 -5.51 -8.90 -18.79
C ILE A 32 -6.14 -7.51 -18.66
N TYR A 33 -7.16 -7.36 -17.81
CA TYR A 33 -7.79 -6.08 -17.56
C TYR A 33 -6.84 -5.08 -16.92
N TRP A 34 -6.03 -5.50 -15.95
CA TRP A 34 -5.00 -4.67 -15.34
C TRP A 34 -3.98 -4.17 -16.37
N ASP A 35 -3.45 -5.07 -17.21
CA ASP A 35 -2.48 -4.73 -18.26
C ASP A 35 -3.08 -3.82 -19.37
N THR A 36 -4.41 -3.70 -19.43
CA THR A 36 -5.15 -2.84 -20.38
C THR A 36 -5.82 -1.63 -19.71
N GLU A 37 -5.38 -1.28 -18.50
CA GLU A 37 -5.86 -0.10 -17.75
C GLU A 37 -7.37 -0.10 -17.46
N LYS A 38 -7.95 -1.29 -17.31
CA LYS A 38 -9.35 -1.51 -16.92
C LYS A 38 -9.39 -1.90 -15.44
N ASP A 39 -9.11 -0.91 -14.60
CA ASP A 39 -8.87 -1.14 -13.16
C ASP A 39 -10.08 -1.74 -12.44
N LEU A 40 -11.29 -1.31 -12.76
CA LEU A 40 -12.50 -1.82 -12.09
C LEU A 40 -12.80 -3.27 -12.48
N GLU A 41 -12.67 -3.59 -13.76
CA GLU A 41 -12.83 -4.97 -14.25
C GLU A 41 -11.72 -5.87 -13.70
N ALA A 42 -10.48 -5.37 -13.60
CA ALA A 42 -9.37 -6.10 -12.99
C ALA A 42 -9.65 -6.46 -11.53
N VAL A 43 -10.17 -5.51 -10.74
CA VAL A 43 -10.59 -5.72 -9.35
C VAL A 43 -11.71 -6.75 -9.27
N GLU A 44 -12.73 -6.65 -10.13
CA GLU A 44 -13.87 -7.57 -10.14
C GLU A 44 -13.44 -9.02 -10.39
N GLU A 45 -12.69 -9.27 -11.48
CA GLU A 45 -12.31 -10.63 -11.86
C GLU A 45 -11.29 -11.24 -10.86
N THR A 46 -10.37 -10.43 -10.35
CA THR A 46 -9.44 -10.88 -9.30
C THR A 46 -10.20 -11.23 -8.02
N SER A 47 -11.23 -10.48 -7.66
CA SER A 47 -12.09 -10.78 -6.51
C SER A 47 -12.85 -12.10 -6.70
N LYS A 48 -13.37 -12.38 -7.91
CA LYS A 48 -14.01 -13.67 -8.25
C LYS A 48 -13.03 -14.83 -8.10
N ALA A 49 -11.80 -14.67 -8.59
CA ALA A 49 -10.76 -15.69 -8.45
C ALA A 49 -10.48 -16.05 -6.98
N ILE A 50 -10.40 -15.05 -6.11
CA ILE A 50 -10.19 -15.23 -4.67
C ILE A 50 -11.43 -15.85 -4.00
N ALA A 51 -12.63 -15.45 -4.40
CA ALA A 51 -13.88 -15.97 -3.83
C ALA A 51 -14.09 -17.47 -4.10
N LEU A 52 -13.55 -18.00 -5.19
CA LEU A 52 -13.60 -19.44 -5.49
C LEU A 52 -12.79 -20.30 -4.52
N ASP A 53 -11.84 -19.71 -3.78
CA ASP A 53 -11.00 -20.38 -2.77
C ASP A 53 -10.40 -21.71 -3.26
N ALA A 54 -10.01 -21.75 -4.53
CA ALA A 54 -9.56 -22.96 -5.21
C ALA A 54 -8.09 -22.91 -5.66
N LEU A 55 -7.41 -21.79 -5.44
CA LEU A 55 -5.98 -21.65 -5.70
C LEU A 55 -5.15 -22.21 -4.54
N PRO A 56 -3.92 -22.71 -4.81
CA PRO A 56 -3.00 -23.06 -3.73
C PRO A 56 -2.74 -21.85 -2.81
N ASN A 57 -2.57 -22.06 -1.50
CA ASN A 57 -2.48 -21.01 -0.48
C ASN A 57 -1.47 -19.90 -0.85
N ASN A 58 -0.29 -20.27 -1.34
CA ASN A 58 0.71 -19.29 -1.75
C ASN A 58 0.25 -18.38 -2.91
N ALA A 59 -0.44 -18.94 -3.89
CA ALA A 59 -1.01 -18.19 -5.02
C ALA A 59 -2.22 -17.36 -4.55
N HIS A 60 -3.08 -17.94 -3.70
CA HIS A 60 -4.24 -17.27 -3.12
C HIS A 60 -3.83 -16.01 -2.34
N PHE A 61 -2.88 -16.13 -1.41
CA PHE A 61 -2.42 -14.99 -0.62
C PHE A 61 -1.65 -13.95 -1.44
N ALA A 62 -0.85 -14.38 -2.42
CA ALA A 62 -0.21 -13.44 -3.34
C ALA A 62 -1.25 -12.64 -4.14
N LEU A 63 -2.32 -13.33 -4.58
CA LEU A 63 -3.41 -12.70 -5.34
C LEU A 63 -4.23 -11.73 -4.46
N MET A 64 -4.45 -12.05 -3.17
CA MET A 64 -5.10 -11.13 -2.23
C MET A 64 -4.31 -9.83 -2.08
N TYR A 65 -2.98 -9.91 -1.95
CA TYR A 65 -2.15 -8.72 -1.86
C TYR A 65 -2.17 -7.91 -3.15
N GLN A 66 -2.14 -8.58 -4.32
CA GLN A 66 -2.31 -7.92 -5.62
C GLN A 66 -3.69 -7.24 -5.72
N LEU A 67 -4.76 -7.91 -5.26
CA LEU A 67 -6.10 -7.30 -5.24
C LEU A 67 -6.13 -6.02 -4.42
N ALA A 68 -5.52 -6.01 -3.23
CA ALA A 68 -5.45 -4.80 -2.42
C ALA A 68 -4.73 -3.66 -3.15
N GLN A 69 -3.65 -3.94 -3.88
CA GLN A 69 -2.95 -2.95 -4.71
C GLN A 69 -3.81 -2.45 -5.87
N MET A 70 -4.53 -3.35 -6.57
CA MET A 70 -5.48 -2.98 -7.63
C MET A 70 -6.62 -2.11 -7.10
N GLN A 71 -7.15 -2.44 -5.91
CA GLN A 71 -8.19 -1.66 -5.24
C GLN A 71 -7.71 -0.25 -4.89
N VAL A 72 -6.45 -0.10 -4.44
CA VAL A 72 -5.84 1.23 -4.20
C VAL A 72 -5.73 2.02 -5.50
N GLN A 73 -5.31 1.40 -6.60
CA GLN A 73 -5.21 2.05 -7.91
C GLN A 73 -6.60 2.49 -8.42
N ALA A 74 -7.62 1.65 -8.20
CA ALA A 74 -9.01 1.94 -8.53
C ALA A 74 -9.70 2.87 -7.51
N GLU A 75 -8.96 3.45 -6.57
CA GLU A 75 -9.45 4.33 -5.49
C GLU A 75 -10.50 3.69 -4.55
N LYS A 76 -10.56 2.36 -4.54
CA LYS A 76 -11.41 1.56 -3.64
C LYS A 76 -10.72 1.30 -2.31
N TYR A 77 -10.45 2.37 -1.58
CA TYR A 77 -9.60 2.35 -0.38
C TYR A 77 -10.17 1.49 0.76
N ASP A 78 -11.47 1.58 1.02
CA ASP A 78 -12.12 0.77 2.06
C ASP A 78 -12.11 -0.73 1.71
N ASP A 79 -12.36 -1.07 0.44
CA ASP A 79 -12.26 -2.46 -0.04
C ASP A 79 -10.83 -3.00 0.11
N ALA A 80 -9.83 -2.18 -0.16
CA ALA A 80 -8.42 -2.54 0.02
C ALA A 80 -8.07 -2.83 1.49
N LEU A 81 -8.59 -2.04 2.44
CA LEU A 81 -8.43 -2.31 3.87
C LEU A 81 -9.08 -3.64 4.26
N VAL A 82 -10.31 -3.91 3.79
CA VAL A 82 -11.00 -5.19 4.04
C VAL A 82 -10.19 -6.36 3.48
N THR A 83 -9.63 -6.23 2.29
CA THR A 83 -8.80 -7.27 1.66
C THR A 83 -7.52 -7.51 2.47
N LEU A 84 -6.85 -6.46 2.96
CA LEU A 84 -5.65 -6.58 3.80
C LEU A 84 -5.98 -7.16 5.18
N ASP A 85 -7.13 -6.83 5.78
CA ASP A 85 -7.57 -7.40 7.05
C ASP A 85 -7.84 -8.91 6.93
N ARG A 86 -8.47 -9.31 5.83
CA ARG A 86 -8.66 -10.72 5.50
C ARG A 86 -7.33 -11.44 5.31
N PHE A 87 -6.40 -10.85 4.56
CA PHE A 87 -5.05 -11.40 4.37
C PHE A 87 -4.34 -11.62 5.70
N GLU A 88 -4.31 -10.61 6.58
CA GLU A 88 -3.68 -10.72 7.90
C GLU A 88 -4.33 -11.81 8.77
N LYS A 89 -5.67 -11.87 8.77
CA LYS A 89 -6.41 -12.87 9.53
C LYS A 89 -6.12 -14.30 9.06
N GLU A 90 -6.01 -14.52 7.75
CA GLU A 90 -5.81 -15.86 7.18
C GLU A 90 -4.34 -16.30 7.22
N THR A 91 -3.39 -15.36 7.12
CA THR A 91 -1.95 -15.68 7.13
C THR A 91 -1.32 -15.60 8.52
N GLY A 92 -1.92 -14.83 9.44
CA GLY A 92 -1.34 -14.49 10.73
C GLY A 92 -0.09 -13.62 10.64
N LYS A 93 0.18 -12.99 9.49
CA LYS A 93 1.40 -12.22 9.20
C LYS A 93 1.07 -10.92 8.51
N THR A 94 1.85 -9.90 8.87
CA THR A 94 1.86 -8.62 8.16
C THR A 94 3.32 -8.18 8.07
N ASP A 95 3.81 -7.97 6.86
CA ASP A 95 5.16 -7.48 6.60
C ASP A 95 5.21 -5.96 6.42
N ALA A 96 6.42 -5.43 6.21
CA ALA A 96 6.64 -4.00 6.07
C ALA A 96 5.90 -3.39 4.86
N GLU A 97 5.81 -4.11 3.74
CA GLU A 97 5.13 -3.65 2.53
C GLU A 97 3.60 -3.54 2.76
N GLN A 98 3.03 -4.49 3.49
CA GLN A 98 1.60 -4.49 3.81
C GLN A 98 1.27 -3.37 4.80
N TRP A 99 2.13 -3.14 5.81
CA TRP A 99 2.00 -1.97 6.69
C TRP A 99 2.08 -0.67 5.90
N ALA A 100 3.03 -0.56 4.96
CA ALA A 100 3.18 0.63 4.14
C ALA A 100 1.98 0.86 3.21
N LEU A 101 1.41 -0.21 2.63
CA LEU A 101 0.21 -0.12 1.81
C LEU A 101 -0.98 0.37 2.64
N ARG A 102 -1.19 -0.16 3.87
CA ARG A 102 -2.21 0.34 4.81
C ARG A 102 -2.01 1.82 5.14
N GLY A 103 -0.78 2.21 5.43
CA GLY A 103 -0.46 3.61 5.74
C GLY A 103 -0.76 4.55 4.57
N ASN A 104 -0.46 4.13 3.34
CA ASN A 104 -0.83 4.89 2.15
C ASN A 104 -2.36 5.00 1.99
N ILE A 105 -3.10 3.92 2.23
CA ILE A 105 -4.57 3.93 2.19
C ILE A 105 -5.13 4.89 3.23
N TYR A 106 -4.66 4.81 4.48
CA TYR A 106 -5.10 5.71 5.53
C TYR A 106 -4.82 7.18 5.21
N TYR A 107 -3.65 7.48 4.63
CA TYR A 107 -3.33 8.83 4.16
C TYR A 107 -4.31 9.30 3.08
N ARG A 108 -4.69 8.43 2.13
CA ARG A 108 -5.66 8.74 1.07
C ARG A 108 -7.09 8.95 1.59
N LEU A 109 -7.41 8.39 2.75
CA LEU A 109 -8.68 8.53 3.45
C LEU A 109 -8.67 9.66 4.48
N ASP A 110 -7.66 10.53 4.49
CA ASP A 110 -7.44 11.61 5.47
C ASP A 110 -7.39 11.11 6.93
N ARG A 111 -7.12 9.81 7.12
CA ARG A 111 -6.94 9.17 8.42
C ARG A 111 -5.48 9.28 8.85
N PHE A 112 -5.01 10.51 9.05
CA PHE A 112 -3.58 10.80 9.19
C PHE A 112 -2.95 10.14 10.43
N GLN A 113 -3.66 10.04 11.56
CA GLN A 113 -3.11 9.36 12.74
C GLN A 113 -2.90 7.86 12.48
N ASP A 114 -3.87 7.20 11.84
CA ASP A 114 -3.73 5.78 11.46
C ASP A 114 -2.59 5.58 10.44
N ALA A 115 -2.41 6.54 9.52
CA ALA A 115 -1.30 6.54 8.58
C ALA A 115 0.07 6.65 9.29
N ILE A 116 0.21 7.56 10.26
CA ILE A 116 1.41 7.74 11.07
C ILE A 116 1.75 6.43 11.80
N ASP A 117 0.80 5.87 12.54
CA ASP A 117 1.02 4.68 13.37
C ASP A 117 1.39 3.47 12.50
N THR A 118 0.77 3.36 11.34
CA THR A 118 1.00 2.26 10.41
C THR A 118 2.33 2.41 9.66
N MET A 119 2.68 3.61 9.21
CA MET A 119 3.97 3.89 8.59
C MET A 119 5.15 3.69 9.54
N LYS A 120 5.00 4.04 10.82
CA LYS A 120 6.02 3.72 11.84
C LYS A 120 6.24 2.21 11.95
N LYS A 121 5.18 1.39 11.90
CA LYS A 121 5.30 -0.08 11.88
C LYS A 121 6.03 -0.55 10.63
N ALA A 122 5.70 -0.02 9.45
CA ALA A 122 6.36 -0.35 8.20
C ALA A 122 7.87 -0.05 8.26
N LEU A 123 8.23 1.15 8.71
CA LEU A 123 9.62 1.58 8.85
C LEU A 123 10.41 0.74 9.87
N ALA A 124 9.77 0.35 10.98
CA ALA A 124 10.39 -0.49 12.01
C ALA A 124 10.59 -1.95 11.56
N ALA A 125 9.73 -2.45 10.67
CA ALA A 125 9.77 -3.82 10.16
C ALA A 125 10.70 -4.02 8.96
N SER A 126 11.21 -2.94 8.36
CA SER A 126 12.08 -2.98 7.18
C SER A 126 13.53 -2.61 7.49
N ASN A 127 14.48 -3.39 6.96
CA ASN A 127 15.89 -3.01 6.98
C ASN A 127 16.23 -1.99 5.88
N GLU A 128 15.43 -1.95 4.81
CA GLU A 128 15.60 -1.07 3.65
C GLU A 128 14.27 -0.39 3.30
N PRO A 129 13.83 0.59 4.11
CA PRO A 129 12.57 1.27 3.90
C PRO A 129 12.60 2.10 2.61
N LYS A 130 11.51 2.07 1.85
CA LYS A 130 11.36 2.88 0.65
C LYS A 130 11.21 4.36 1.01
N GLU A 131 11.77 5.25 0.18
CA GLU A 131 11.75 6.70 0.44
C GLU A 131 10.31 7.24 0.58
N ASN A 132 9.37 6.76 -0.21
CA ASN A 132 7.98 7.19 -0.17
C ASN A 132 7.28 6.89 1.17
N TRP A 133 7.74 5.91 1.95
CA TRP A 133 7.17 5.63 3.27
C TRP A 133 7.43 6.77 4.26
N ASN A 134 8.67 7.29 4.24
CA ASN A 134 9.01 8.47 5.03
C ASN A 134 8.23 9.71 4.54
N GLN A 135 8.01 9.84 3.23
CA GLN A 135 7.24 10.95 2.67
C GLN A 135 5.79 10.95 3.17
N ILE A 136 5.11 9.79 3.16
CA ILE A 136 3.74 9.65 3.68
C ILE A 136 3.70 9.91 5.19
N LEU A 137 4.66 9.38 5.96
CA LEU A 137 4.76 9.65 7.39
C LEU A 137 4.89 11.15 7.66
N MET A 138 5.82 11.82 6.98
CA MET A 138 6.05 13.25 7.16
C MET A 138 4.83 14.08 6.73
N ALA A 139 4.21 13.75 5.59
CA ALA A 139 3.00 14.43 5.14
C ALA A 139 1.86 14.29 6.18
N SER A 140 1.64 13.07 6.71
CA SER A 140 0.61 12.84 7.73
C SER A 140 0.88 13.60 9.03
N LEU A 141 2.15 13.72 9.45
CA LEU A 141 2.54 14.51 10.62
C LEU A 141 2.27 16.01 10.40
N PHE A 142 2.49 16.52 9.18
CA PHE A 142 2.21 17.90 8.82
C PHE A 142 0.70 18.19 8.80
N GLU A 143 -0.12 17.27 8.28
CA GLU A 143 -1.59 17.44 8.28
C GLU A 143 -2.19 17.52 9.71
N LEU A 144 -1.49 16.97 10.70
CA LEU A 144 -1.88 17.02 12.12
C LEU A 144 -1.08 18.04 12.93
N ASP A 145 -0.30 18.92 12.31
CA ASP A 145 0.57 19.91 12.97
C ASP A 145 1.55 19.29 14.00
N GLN A 146 1.89 17.99 13.83
CA GLN A 146 2.79 17.27 14.74
C GLN A 146 4.27 17.55 14.43
N TYR A 147 4.64 18.84 14.37
CA TYR A 147 5.98 19.29 14.00
C TYR A 147 7.08 18.83 14.97
N ASP A 148 6.78 18.65 16.25
CA ASP A 148 7.73 18.16 17.23
C ASP A 148 8.16 16.73 16.97
N GLU A 149 7.21 15.89 16.58
CA GLU A 149 7.50 14.51 16.19
C GLU A 149 8.25 14.45 14.88
N ALA A 150 7.83 15.22 13.87
CA ALA A 150 8.52 15.34 12.61
C ALA A 150 9.97 15.77 12.80
N ALA A 151 10.24 16.78 13.64
CA ALA A 151 11.60 17.23 13.98
C ALA A 151 12.42 16.12 14.66
N THR A 152 11.81 15.35 15.56
CA THR A 152 12.48 14.25 16.24
C THR A 152 12.94 13.17 15.25
N ILE A 153 12.11 12.82 14.28
CA ILE A 153 12.44 11.84 13.24
C ILE A 153 13.61 12.32 12.38
N VAL A 154 13.56 13.58 11.91
CA VAL A 154 14.62 14.13 11.06
C VAL A 154 15.92 14.30 11.83
N LYS A 155 15.89 14.70 13.10
CA LYS A 155 17.08 14.73 13.97
C LYS A 155 17.74 13.37 14.12
N ALA A 156 16.96 12.30 14.28
CA ALA A 156 17.49 10.95 14.36
C ALA A 156 18.18 10.50 13.05
N GLN A 157 17.67 10.94 11.89
CA GLN A 157 18.31 10.72 10.59
C GLN A 157 19.60 11.56 10.45
N LEU A 158 19.53 12.83 10.85
CA LEU A 158 20.65 13.76 10.79
C LEU A 158 21.81 13.32 11.69
N ALA A 159 21.52 12.69 12.84
CA ALA A 159 22.55 12.12 13.71
C ALA A 159 23.39 11.02 13.02
N LYS A 160 22.79 10.31 12.03
CA LYS A 160 23.50 9.32 11.21
C LYS A 160 24.22 9.93 10.01
N HIS A 161 23.72 11.06 9.52
CA HIS A 161 24.21 11.78 8.32
C HIS A 161 24.32 13.28 8.59
N PRO A 162 25.28 13.74 9.43
CA PRO A 162 25.33 15.11 9.96
C PRO A 162 25.51 16.21 8.90
N ALA A 163 26.06 15.87 7.73
CA ALA A 163 26.29 16.82 6.62
C ALA A 163 25.24 16.74 5.52
N ASP A 164 24.10 16.05 5.74
CA ASP A 164 23.04 15.95 4.73
C ASP A 164 22.22 17.25 4.67
N LEU A 165 22.51 18.06 3.66
CA LEU A 165 21.85 19.34 3.43
C LEU A 165 20.32 19.20 3.19
N LYS A 166 19.86 18.05 2.68
CA LYS A 166 18.41 17.80 2.49
C LYS A 166 17.72 17.68 3.85
N LEU A 167 18.31 16.91 4.76
CA LEU A 167 17.80 16.76 6.14
C LEU A 167 17.88 18.07 6.94
N ILE A 168 18.98 18.82 6.80
CA ILE A 168 19.14 20.14 7.43
C ILE A 168 18.01 21.08 7.00
N LYS A 169 17.79 21.22 5.69
CA LYS A 169 16.71 22.06 5.14
C LYS A 169 15.33 21.58 5.60
N GLN A 170 15.12 20.26 5.62
CA GLN A 170 13.86 19.70 6.09
C GLN A 170 13.60 20.02 7.55
N LEU A 171 14.61 19.91 8.43
CA LEU A 171 14.50 20.24 9.84
C LEU A 171 14.19 21.73 10.06
N ALA A 172 14.89 22.60 9.34
CA ALA A 172 14.61 24.05 9.39
C ALA A 172 13.17 24.35 8.96
N THR A 173 12.69 23.73 7.88
CA THR A 173 11.30 23.89 7.39
C THR A 173 10.29 23.42 8.43
N ILE A 174 10.54 22.27 9.10
CA ILE A 174 9.68 21.76 10.18
C ILE A 174 9.59 22.77 11.33
N TYR A 175 10.72 23.34 11.74
CA TYR A 175 10.72 24.32 12.81
C TYR A 175 10.01 25.62 12.43
N ILE A 176 10.14 26.09 11.17
CA ILE A 176 9.42 27.26 10.69
C ILE A 176 7.91 27.02 10.72
N ASN A 177 7.43 25.86 10.23
CA ASN A 177 6.00 25.54 10.24
C ASN A 177 5.43 25.35 11.66
N GLY A 178 6.27 24.92 12.61
CA GLY A 178 5.91 24.80 14.03
C GLY A 178 6.16 26.09 14.85
N ASP A 179 6.36 27.25 14.22
CA ASP A 179 6.64 28.55 14.85
C ASP A 179 7.90 28.55 15.77
N LYS A 180 8.83 27.64 15.54
CA LYS A 180 10.08 27.48 16.31
C LYS A 180 11.26 28.17 15.64
N TYR A 181 11.13 29.47 15.36
CA TYR A 181 12.13 30.27 14.63
C TYR A 181 13.54 30.24 15.24
N PRO A 182 13.74 30.31 16.59
CA PRO A 182 15.08 30.20 17.17
C PRO A 182 15.77 28.89 16.77
N GLN A 183 15.06 27.75 16.86
CA GLN A 183 15.60 26.46 16.49
C GLN A 183 15.87 26.35 14.99
N ALA A 184 15.06 26.99 14.15
CA ALA A 184 15.26 27.01 12.70
C ALA A 184 16.54 27.76 12.28
N ILE A 185 16.99 28.74 13.10
CA ILE A 185 18.21 29.51 12.83
C ILE A 185 19.47 28.72 13.27
N GLU A 186 19.34 27.84 14.26
CA GLU A 186 20.45 27.06 14.82
C GLU A 186 20.79 25.80 13.96
N VAL A 187 19.94 25.42 13.03
CA VAL A 187 20.12 24.25 12.15
C VAL A 187 21.03 24.59 10.97
#